data_5c17624b7b306c1f4c20e7e358652005
#
_entry.id   5c17624b7b306c1f4c20e7e358652005
#
_cell.length_a   1.000
_cell.length_b   1.000
_cell.length_c   1.000
_cell.angle_alpha   90.00
_cell.angle_beta   90.00
_cell.angle_gamma   90.00
#
_symmetry.space_group_name_H-M   'P 1'
#
loop_
_entity.id
_entity.type
_entity.pdbx_description
1 polymer ?
#
loop_
_entity_poly.entity_id
_entity_poly.type
_entity_poly.pdbx_seq_one_letter_code
_entity_poly.pdbx_strand_id
1 'polypeptide(L)'
;GQKYNLTGDQILKALAVGAELMCRLALVAPTAMHKQGFHPTAICSTFGVSAGLSSVLGLNEKQMVSALGISGSFTSGIIEYLAEGSWTKRVHPGWSANSGTNATLIAKSGFYGPRTVFEGEHGFFKAFALKEIKRDFSHLTNKLGLRWEIENLAFKPYACGTMAQPFVDCAVKLKEKIKDVSKIKSITAKVGEGTVHRLWEP
;
A
#
# COMPACT_ATOMS: atom_id res chain seq x y z
N GLY A 1 9.69 10.05 -15.09
CA GLY A 1 10.02 11.45 -15.42
C GLY A 1 10.80 11.54 -16.69
N GLN A 2 12.07 11.14 -16.69
CA GLN A 2 13.02 11.35 -17.80
C GLN A 2 12.52 10.83 -19.16
N LYS A 3 12.05 9.59 -19.24
CA LYS A 3 11.58 8.98 -20.50
C LYS A 3 10.46 9.78 -21.20
N TYR A 4 9.64 10.47 -20.43
CA TYR A 4 8.46 11.21 -20.93
C TYR A 4 8.58 12.72 -20.71
N ASN A 5 9.76 13.22 -20.36
CA ASN A 5 10.05 14.63 -20.10
C ASN A 5 9.05 15.29 -19.14
N LEU A 6 8.63 14.56 -18.09
CA LEU A 6 7.69 15.07 -17.11
C LEU A 6 8.37 16.13 -16.23
N THR A 7 7.64 17.22 -15.97
CA THR A 7 8.08 18.25 -15.01
C THR A 7 8.02 17.75 -13.58
N GLY A 8 8.66 18.45 -12.65
CA GLY A 8 8.57 18.16 -11.22
C GLY A 8 7.13 18.15 -10.71
N ASP A 9 6.32 19.11 -11.10
CA ASP A 9 4.89 19.20 -10.74
C ASP A 9 4.09 17.99 -11.24
N GLN A 10 4.35 17.54 -12.46
CA GLN A 10 3.69 16.34 -12.98
C GLN A 10 4.10 15.09 -12.19
N ILE A 11 5.36 14.99 -11.78
CA ILE A 11 5.83 13.87 -10.95
C ILE A 11 5.15 13.91 -9.56
N LEU A 12 5.09 15.07 -8.91
CA LEU A 12 4.42 15.26 -7.63
C LEU A 12 2.92 14.94 -7.74
N LYS A 13 2.26 15.40 -8.81
CA LYS A 13 0.86 15.05 -9.10
C LYS A 13 0.67 13.53 -9.22
N ALA A 14 1.54 12.85 -9.98
CA ALA A 14 1.44 11.40 -10.14
C ALA A 14 1.61 10.67 -8.80
N LEU A 15 2.54 11.12 -7.95
CA LEU A 15 2.73 10.57 -6.61
C LEU A 15 1.50 10.78 -5.71
N ALA A 16 0.93 12.00 -5.70
CA ALA A 16 -0.25 12.32 -4.91
C ALA A 16 -1.47 11.47 -5.34
N VAL A 17 -1.77 11.41 -6.64
CA VAL A 17 -2.87 10.60 -7.18
C VAL A 17 -2.65 9.11 -6.89
N GLY A 18 -1.41 8.64 -7.04
CA GLY A 18 -1.07 7.24 -6.77
C GLY A 18 -1.24 6.87 -5.30
N ALA A 19 -0.74 7.69 -4.38
CA ALA A 19 -0.91 7.49 -2.94
C ALA A 19 -2.39 7.56 -2.53
N GLU A 20 -3.13 8.49 -3.09
CA GLU A 20 -4.56 8.65 -2.85
C GLU A 20 -5.35 7.39 -3.17
N LEU A 21 -5.21 6.86 -4.40
CA LEU A 21 -5.93 5.63 -4.78
C LEU A 21 -5.50 4.43 -3.94
N MET A 22 -4.20 4.28 -3.68
CA MET A 22 -3.68 3.20 -2.84
C MET A 22 -4.31 3.22 -1.45
N CYS A 23 -4.37 4.38 -0.81
CA CYS A 23 -4.97 4.55 0.53
C CYS A 23 -6.47 4.27 0.50
N ARG A 24 -7.20 4.81 -0.47
CA ARG A 24 -8.64 4.60 -0.60
C ARG A 24 -8.99 3.12 -0.82
N LEU A 25 -8.22 2.40 -1.64
CA LEU A 25 -8.40 0.95 -1.80
C LEU A 25 -8.22 0.19 -0.48
N ALA A 26 -7.22 0.56 0.31
CA ALA A 26 -7.00 -0.07 1.61
C ALA A 26 -8.15 0.21 2.61
N LEU A 27 -8.79 1.38 2.51
CA LEU A 27 -9.92 1.77 3.36
C LEU A 27 -11.25 1.07 3.01
N VAL A 28 -11.42 0.57 1.77
CA VAL A 28 -12.64 -0.18 1.38
C VAL A 28 -12.87 -1.39 2.27
N ALA A 29 -11.82 -2.10 2.65
CA ALA A 29 -11.90 -3.30 3.50
C ALA A 29 -10.67 -3.37 4.42
N PRO A 30 -10.62 -2.55 5.49
CA PRO A 30 -9.49 -2.50 6.40
C PRO A 30 -9.13 -3.88 6.95
N THR A 31 -7.84 -4.21 6.94
CA THR A 31 -7.28 -5.50 7.36
C THR A 31 -7.62 -6.73 6.51
N ALA A 32 -8.65 -6.68 5.65
CA ALA A 32 -9.15 -7.84 4.90
C ALA A 32 -8.09 -8.49 4.01
N MET A 33 -7.30 -7.68 3.31
CA MET A 33 -6.23 -8.16 2.44
C MET A 33 -5.11 -8.81 3.24
N HIS A 34 -4.73 -8.20 4.36
CA HIS A 34 -3.69 -8.73 5.24
C HIS A 34 -4.11 -10.06 5.87
N LYS A 35 -5.35 -10.17 6.33
CA LYS A 35 -5.90 -11.42 6.89
C LYS A 35 -6.03 -12.51 5.83
N GLN A 36 -6.19 -12.15 4.56
CA GLN A 36 -6.21 -13.09 3.43
C GLN A 36 -4.80 -13.54 3.00
N GLY A 37 -3.74 -13.02 3.63
CA GLY A 37 -2.36 -13.40 3.33
C GLY A 37 -1.66 -12.53 2.30
N PHE A 38 -2.20 -11.35 1.98
CA PHE A 38 -1.59 -10.42 1.04
C PHE A 38 -1.00 -9.20 1.72
N HIS A 39 0.05 -8.64 1.13
CA HIS A 39 0.63 -7.37 1.55
C HIS A 39 -0.18 -6.21 0.96
N PRO A 40 -1.00 -5.47 1.74
CA PRO A 40 -1.88 -4.44 1.19
C PRO A 40 -1.13 -3.38 0.38
N THR A 41 0.05 -2.97 0.87
CA THR A 41 0.91 -2.03 0.13
C THR A 41 1.26 -2.56 -1.25
N ALA A 42 1.62 -3.84 -1.38
CA ALA A 42 1.98 -4.43 -2.66
C ALA A 42 0.80 -4.42 -3.63
N ILE A 43 -0.34 -5.00 -3.20
CA ILE A 43 -1.48 -5.20 -4.10
C ILE A 43 -2.24 -3.91 -4.42
N CYS A 44 -2.29 -2.93 -3.52
CA CYS A 44 -2.92 -1.64 -3.78
C CYS A 44 -2.02 -0.69 -4.58
N SER A 45 -0.68 -0.78 -4.41
CA SER A 45 0.26 0.13 -5.10
C SER A 45 0.26 -0.05 -6.62
N THR A 46 0.02 -1.24 -7.14
CA THR A 46 -0.09 -1.48 -8.59
C THR A 46 -1.15 -0.56 -9.20
N PHE A 47 -2.31 -0.46 -8.58
CA PHE A 47 -3.38 0.46 -9.00
C PHE A 47 -2.99 1.92 -8.77
N GLY A 48 -2.36 2.23 -7.64
CA GLY A 48 -1.87 3.58 -7.36
C GLY A 48 -0.89 4.06 -8.41
N VAL A 49 0.10 3.26 -8.77
CA VAL A 49 1.06 3.58 -9.84
C VAL A 49 0.35 3.78 -11.18
N SER A 50 -0.59 2.89 -11.51
CA SER A 50 -1.36 2.99 -12.75
C SER A 50 -2.19 4.28 -12.80
N ALA A 51 -2.88 4.65 -11.73
CA ALA A 51 -3.65 5.90 -11.65
C ALA A 51 -2.74 7.14 -11.76
N GLY A 52 -1.66 7.17 -10.98
CA GLY A 52 -0.70 8.27 -11.00
C GLY A 52 -0.10 8.50 -12.37
N LEU A 53 0.38 7.44 -13.04
CA LEU A 53 0.93 7.55 -14.39
C LEU A 53 -0.13 7.91 -15.42
N SER A 54 -1.33 7.34 -15.34
CA SER A 54 -2.43 7.68 -16.24
C SER A 54 -2.76 9.17 -16.19
N SER A 55 -2.72 9.79 -14.99
CA SER A 55 -3.03 11.20 -14.77
C SER A 55 -2.05 12.17 -15.43
N VAL A 56 -0.81 11.73 -15.72
CA VAL A 56 0.25 12.61 -16.27
C VAL A 56 0.74 12.19 -17.67
N LEU A 57 0.39 11.00 -18.13
CA LEU A 57 0.75 10.53 -19.47
C LEU A 57 -0.33 10.79 -20.53
N GLY A 58 -1.37 11.57 -20.19
CA GLY A 58 -2.42 11.96 -21.12
C GLY A 58 -3.35 10.82 -21.53
N LEU A 59 -3.61 9.85 -20.66
CA LEU A 59 -4.61 8.83 -20.90
C LEU A 59 -6.01 9.44 -20.81
N ASN A 60 -6.89 9.08 -21.74
CA ASN A 60 -8.31 9.42 -21.64
C ASN A 60 -9.02 8.51 -20.63
N GLU A 61 -10.28 8.81 -20.31
CA GLU A 61 -11.08 8.08 -19.34
C GLU A 61 -11.12 6.56 -19.63
N LYS A 62 -11.39 6.17 -20.88
CA LYS A 62 -11.47 4.76 -21.28
C LYS A 62 -10.13 4.04 -21.07
N GLN A 63 -9.03 4.70 -21.42
CA GLN A 63 -7.69 4.17 -21.21
C GLN A 63 -7.36 4.07 -19.72
N MET A 64 -7.74 5.06 -18.92
CA MET A 64 -7.51 5.05 -17.46
C MET A 64 -8.29 3.90 -16.80
N VAL A 65 -9.57 3.72 -17.15
CA VAL A 65 -10.37 2.57 -16.67
C VAL A 65 -9.73 1.25 -17.08
N SER A 66 -9.25 1.13 -18.33
CA SER A 66 -8.55 -0.07 -18.79
C SER A 66 -7.23 -0.30 -18.05
N ALA A 67 -6.46 0.74 -17.78
CA ALA A 67 -5.22 0.64 -17.02
C ALA A 67 -5.45 0.10 -15.60
N LEU A 68 -6.48 0.60 -14.92
CA LEU A 68 -6.90 0.06 -13.62
C LEU A 68 -7.37 -1.38 -13.75
N GLY A 69 -8.15 -1.69 -14.78
CA GLY A 69 -8.61 -3.07 -15.05
C GLY A 69 -7.47 -4.06 -15.23
N ILE A 70 -6.46 -3.70 -16.04
CA ILE A 70 -5.27 -4.53 -16.28
C ILE A 70 -4.46 -4.70 -14.98
N SER A 71 -4.38 -3.64 -14.16
CA SER A 71 -3.66 -3.66 -12.88
C SER A 71 -4.16 -4.76 -11.95
N GLY A 72 -5.46 -5.10 -12.01
CA GLY A 72 -6.03 -6.19 -11.22
C GLY A 72 -5.42 -7.56 -11.52
N SER A 73 -5.01 -7.79 -12.77
CA SER A 73 -4.33 -9.04 -13.16
C SER A 73 -2.82 -9.02 -12.90
N PHE A 74 -2.22 -7.84 -12.75
CA PHE A 74 -0.78 -7.68 -12.57
C PHE A 74 -0.36 -7.52 -11.11
N THR A 75 -1.33 -7.29 -10.22
CA THR A 75 -1.05 -7.11 -8.80
C THR A 75 -0.72 -8.42 -8.11
N SER A 76 0.23 -8.37 -7.19
CA SER A 76 0.67 -9.52 -6.41
C SER A 76 1.43 -9.09 -5.16
N GLY A 77 1.72 -10.06 -4.28
CA GLY A 77 2.54 -9.87 -3.09
C GLY A 77 1.92 -10.52 -1.87
N ILE A 78 2.39 -11.73 -1.54
CA ILE A 78 1.98 -12.48 -0.34
C ILE A 78 2.81 -12.08 0.88
N ILE A 79 2.30 -12.33 2.07
CA ILE A 79 2.99 -11.97 3.32
C ILE A 79 3.79 -13.11 3.95
N GLU A 80 4.01 -14.21 3.26
CA GLU A 80 4.76 -15.36 3.77
C GLU A 80 6.17 -15.00 4.26
N TYR A 81 6.74 -13.90 3.75
CA TYR A 81 8.00 -13.37 4.25
C TYR A 81 8.00 -13.06 5.76
N LEU A 82 6.81 -12.90 6.38
CA LEU A 82 6.73 -12.70 7.83
C LEU A 82 7.04 -13.97 8.62
N ALA A 83 6.65 -15.14 8.10
CA ALA A 83 6.90 -16.42 8.76
C ALA A 83 8.40 -16.77 8.80
N GLU A 84 9.16 -16.40 7.77
CA GLU A 84 10.58 -16.73 7.64
C GLU A 84 11.54 -15.56 7.87
N GLY A 85 11.04 -14.35 8.03
CA GLY A 85 11.85 -13.14 8.12
C GLY A 85 12.61 -12.80 6.84
N SER A 86 12.14 -13.28 5.67
CA SER A 86 12.82 -13.12 4.39
C SER A 86 12.73 -11.68 3.83
N TRP A 87 13.60 -11.36 2.87
CA TRP A 87 13.70 -10.02 2.29
C TRP A 87 12.68 -9.71 1.20
N THR A 88 11.83 -10.66 0.85
CA THR A 88 10.87 -10.56 -0.25
C THR A 88 9.96 -9.33 -0.15
N LYS A 89 9.61 -8.89 1.06
CA LYS A 89 8.87 -7.64 1.28
C LYS A 89 9.47 -6.43 0.55
N ARG A 90 10.79 -6.36 0.44
CA ARG A 90 11.50 -5.23 -0.17
C ARG A 90 11.36 -5.18 -1.69
N VAL A 91 11.03 -6.31 -2.31
CA VAL A 91 10.75 -6.40 -3.76
C VAL A 91 9.39 -5.78 -4.10
N HIS A 92 8.41 -5.85 -3.19
CA HIS A 92 7.02 -5.49 -3.46
C HIS A 92 6.82 -4.08 -4.05
N PRO A 93 7.40 -3.00 -3.50
CA PRO A 93 7.20 -1.67 -4.07
C PRO A 93 7.73 -1.55 -5.51
N GLY A 94 8.91 -2.13 -5.76
CA GLY A 94 9.50 -2.16 -7.10
C GLY A 94 8.67 -2.97 -8.09
N TRP A 95 8.17 -4.13 -7.66
CA TRP A 95 7.29 -4.96 -8.48
C TRP A 95 5.98 -4.26 -8.79
N SER A 96 5.34 -3.64 -7.79
CA SER A 96 4.11 -2.87 -8.00
C SER A 96 4.33 -1.69 -8.95
N ALA A 97 5.48 -1.00 -8.85
CA ALA A 97 5.85 0.07 -9.77
C ALA A 97 5.99 -0.45 -11.20
N ASN A 98 6.65 -1.58 -11.40
CA ASN A 98 6.78 -2.24 -12.71
C ASN A 98 5.39 -2.62 -13.26
N SER A 99 4.61 -3.34 -12.48
CA SER A 99 3.28 -3.85 -12.86
C SER A 99 2.31 -2.73 -13.23
N GLY A 100 2.21 -1.68 -12.38
CA GLY A 100 1.33 -0.54 -12.66
C GLY A 100 1.79 0.28 -13.87
N THR A 101 3.11 0.40 -14.08
CA THR A 101 3.67 1.07 -15.27
C THR A 101 3.30 0.29 -16.53
N ASN A 102 3.51 -1.01 -16.55
CA ASN A 102 3.16 -1.85 -17.71
C ASN A 102 1.65 -1.84 -17.98
N ALA A 103 0.81 -1.94 -16.94
CA ALA A 103 -0.64 -1.83 -17.09
C ALA A 103 -1.05 -0.51 -17.76
N THR A 104 -0.44 0.60 -17.34
CA THR A 104 -0.69 1.93 -17.92
C THR A 104 -0.27 2.00 -19.39
N LEU A 105 0.92 1.50 -19.73
CA LEU A 105 1.45 1.55 -21.10
C LEU A 105 0.66 0.65 -22.05
N ILE A 106 0.25 -0.53 -21.61
CA ILE A 106 -0.60 -1.44 -22.36
C ILE A 106 -1.97 -0.79 -22.62
N ALA A 107 -2.59 -0.19 -21.62
CA ALA A 107 -3.86 0.54 -21.82
C ALA A 107 -3.69 1.75 -22.75
N LYS A 108 -2.57 2.48 -22.63
CA LYS A 108 -2.25 3.62 -23.52
C LYS A 108 -2.15 3.18 -24.98
N SER A 109 -1.69 1.96 -25.27
CA SER A 109 -1.64 1.40 -26.63
C SER A 109 -3.01 0.94 -27.17
N GLY A 110 -4.08 1.09 -26.38
CA GLY A 110 -5.45 0.75 -26.79
C GLY A 110 -5.95 -0.63 -26.32
N PHE A 111 -5.21 -1.32 -25.45
CA PHE A 111 -5.66 -2.58 -24.87
C PHE A 111 -6.74 -2.34 -23.81
N TYR A 112 -7.78 -3.19 -23.79
CA TYR A 112 -8.91 -3.06 -22.87
C TYR A 112 -8.71 -3.91 -21.61
N GLY A 113 -9.03 -3.31 -20.45
CA GLY A 113 -9.14 -3.98 -19.16
C GLY A 113 -10.58 -4.00 -18.65
N PRO A 114 -10.92 -4.88 -17.69
CA PRO A 114 -12.26 -4.97 -17.13
C PRO A 114 -12.65 -3.69 -16.39
N ARG A 115 -13.88 -3.22 -16.62
CA ARG A 115 -14.40 -1.99 -16.00
C ARG A 115 -14.77 -2.16 -14.52
N THR A 116 -15.14 -3.38 -14.13
CA THR A 116 -15.58 -3.73 -12.78
C THR A 116 -14.47 -4.38 -11.95
N VAL A 117 -13.22 -3.93 -12.16
CA VAL A 117 -12.03 -4.55 -11.56
C VAL A 117 -12.09 -4.57 -10.02
N PHE A 118 -12.74 -3.60 -9.39
CA PHE A 118 -12.82 -3.54 -7.93
C PHE A 118 -14.00 -4.35 -7.39
N GLU A 119 -15.21 -4.07 -7.84
CA GLU A 119 -16.47 -4.59 -7.31
C GLU A 119 -16.99 -5.85 -8.01
N GLY A 120 -16.43 -6.21 -9.16
CA GLY A 120 -16.93 -7.28 -10.01
C GLY A 120 -16.91 -8.66 -9.34
N GLU A 121 -17.69 -9.59 -9.91
CA GLU A 121 -17.83 -10.97 -9.43
C GLU A 121 -16.48 -11.69 -9.29
N HIS A 122 -15.52 -11.37 -10.15
CA HIS A 122 -14.15 -11.88 -10.14
C HIS A 122 -13.13 -10.75 -9.92
N GLY A 123 -13.58 -9.64 -9.31
CA GLY A 123 -12.78 -8.42 -9.11
C GLY A 123 -11.78 -8.54 -7.98
N PHE A 124 -10.99 -7.46 -7.83
CA PHE A 124 -9.90 -7.35 -6.88
C PHE A 124 -10.30 -7.69 -5.43
N PHE A 125 -11.39 -7.09 -4.92
CA PHE A 125 -11.80 -7.36 -3.54
C PHE A 125 -12.35 -8.77 -3.35
N LYS A 126 -12.86 -9.41 -4.40
CA LYS A 126 -13.27 -10.82 -4.35
C LYS A 126 -12.06 -11.74 -4.25
N ALA A 127 -11.01 -11.46 -5.00
CA ALA A 127 -9.81 -12.30 -5.05
C ALA A 127 -8.87 -12.10 -3.85
N PHE A 128 -8.68 -10.85 -3.40
CA PHE A 128 -7.60 -10.49 -2.48
C PHE A 128 -8.04 -10.10 -1.06
N ALA A 129 -9.34 -9.94 -0.82
CA ALA A 129 -9.85 -9.54 0.49
C ALA A 129 -10.69 -10.63 1.13
N LEU A 130 -10.46 -10.89 2.42
CA LEU A 130 -11.22 -11.86 3.19
C LEU A 130 -12.73 -11.54 3.11
N LYS A 131 -13.54 -12.52 2.74
CA LYS A 131 -14.95 -12.34 2.38
C LYS A 131 -15.85 -11.92 3.56
N GLU A 132 -15.47 -12.30 4.76
CA GLU A 132 -16.20 -12.03 6.02
C GLU A 132 -16.11 -10.54 6.42
N ILE A 133 -15.16 -9.79 5.87
CA ILE A 133 -15.02 -8.37 6.17
C ILE A 133 -15.84 -7.55 5.18
N LYS A 134 -16.74 -6.74 5.72
CA LYS A 134 -17.60 -5.84 4.94
C LYS A 134 -16.75 -4.90 4.11
N ARG A 135 -17.16 -4.67 2.87
CA ARG A 135 -16.54 -3.75 1.92
C ARG A 135 -17.38 -2.48 1.83
N ASP A 136 -16.74 -1.34 2.01
CA ASP A 136 -17.37 -0.04 1.81
C ASP A 136 -16.72 0.70 0.64
N PHE A 137 -17.28 0.50 -0.54
CA PHE A 137 -16.81 1.13 -1.77
C PHE A 137 -16.98 2.65 -1.79
N SER A 138 -17.75 3.23 -0.85
CA SER A 138 -17.90 4.68 -0.77
C SER A 138 -16.56 5.40 -0.53
N HIS A 139 -15.59 4.71 0.10
CA HIS A 139 -14.24 5.24 0.29
C HIS A 139 -13.54 5.60 -1.03
N LEU A 140 -13.87 4.95 -2.15
CA LEU A 140 -13.25 5.24 -3.44
C LEU A 140 -13.72 6.58 -4.02
N THR A 141 -14.95 7.01 -3.73
CA THR A 141 -15.58 8.16 -4.39
C THR A 141 -15.93 9.30 -3.45
N ASN A 142 -16.15 9.03 -2.15
CA ASN A 142 -16.58 10.05 -1.21
C ASN A 142 -15.55 11.17 -1.09
N LYS A 143 -15.98 12.41 -1.43
CA LYS A 143 -15.15 13.62 -1.45
C LYS A 143 -13.84 13.46 -2.26
N LEU A 144 -13.87 12.66 -3.34
CA LEU A 144 -12.73 12.52 -4.25
C LEU A 144 -12.37 13.90 -4.84
N GLY A 145 -11.08 14.25 -4.74
CA GLY A 145 -10.58 15.55 -5.17
C GLY A 145 -10.76 16.69 -4.15
N LEU A 146 -11.52 16.48 -3.07
CA LEU A 146 -11.73 17.46 -1.99
C LEU A 146 -11.05 17.04 -0.68
N ARG A 147 -10.97 15.76 -0.40
CA ARG A 147 -10.27 15.17 0.72
C ARG A 147 -9.16 14.27 0.18
N TRP A 148 -7.97 14.43 0.67
CA TRP A 148 -6.80 13.68 0.25
C TRP A 148 -6.28 12.81 1.40
N GLU A 149 -6.25 11.51 1.18
CA GLU A 149 -5.75 10.55 2.19
C GLU A 149 -4.23 10.65 2.38
N ILE A 150 -3.52 11.22 1.42
CA ILE A 150 -2.07 11.48 1.55
C ILE A 150 -1.75 12.40 2.75
N GLU A 151 -2.67 13.26 3.16
CA GLU A 151 -2.52 14.14 4.32
C GLU A 151 -2.55 13.36 5.64
N ASN A 152 -3.10 12.14 5.62
CA ASN A 152 -3.19 11.25 6.78
C ASN A 152 -2.03 10.24 6.84
N LEU A 153 -1.07 10.31 5.93
CA LEU A 153 0.09 9.42 5.94
C LEU A 153 1.08 9.82 7.03
N ALA A 154 1.59 8.81 7.74
CA ALA A 154 2.64 9.01 8.73
C ALA A 154 4.01 8.63 8.16
N PHE A 155 5.02 9.42 8.47
CA PHE A 155 6.41 9.07 8.19
C PHE A 155 6.97 8.20 9.32
N LYS A 156 7.79 7.20 8.95
CA LYS A 156 8.51 6.37 9.92
C LYS A 156 9.86 7.00 10.22
N PRO A 157 10.11 7.48 11.44
CA PRO A 157 11.42 8.04 11.80
C PRO A 157 12.51 6.96 11.91
N TYR A 158 12.13 5.69 12.11
CA TYR A 158 13.06 4.58 12.25
C TYR A 158 12.87 3.54 11.15
N ALA A 159 13.95 2.88 10.75
CA ALA A 159 13.96 1.85 9.70
C ALA A 159 13.36 0.50 10.18
N CYS A 160 12.16 0.52 10.73
CA CYS A 160 11.47 -0.66 11.24
C CYS A 160 9.96 -0.63 10.94
N GLY A 161 9.24 -1.69 11.30
CA GLY A 161 7.79 -1.78 11.17
C GLY A 161 7.08 -0.68 11.96
N THR A 162 5.89 -0.26 11.50
CA THR A 162 5.11 0.81 12.15
C THR A 162 4.84 0.50 13.61
N MET A 163 4.53 -0.75 13.94
CA MET A 163 4.24 -1.16 15.31
C MET A 163 5.45 -1.12 16.23
N ALA A 164 6.67 -1.18 15.70
CA ALA A 164 7.91 -1.10 16.48
C ALA A 164 8.34 0.35 16.80
N GLN A 165 7.84 1.36 16.09
CA GLN A 165 8.24 2.75 16.26
C GLN A 165 8.12 3.26 17.72
N PRO A 166 6.99 3.05 18.45
CA PRO A 166 6.86 3.50 19.84
C PRO A 166 7.86 2.86 20.79
N PHE A 167 8.26 1.60 20.53
CA PHE A 167 9.25 0.91 21.37
C PHE A 167 10.65 1.49 21.18
N VAL A 168 10.98 1.88 19.94
CA VAL A 168 12.25 2.57 19.65
C VAL A 168 12.27 3.93 20.38
N ASP A 169 11.18 4.70 20.34
CA ASP A 169 11.05 5.95 21.09
C ASP A 169 11.24 5.73 22.59
N CYS A 170 10.61 4.69 23.15
CA CYS A 170 10.78 4.33 24.56
C CYS A 170 12.24 3.98 24.88
N ALA A 171 12.90 3.19 24.04
CA ALA A 171 14.29 2.79 24.24
C ALA A 171 15.23 4.00 24.18
N VAL A 172 15.02 4.92 23.23
CA VAL A 172 15.80 6.16 23.12
C VAL A 172 15.66 7.01 24.37
N LYS A 173 14.44 7.20 24.89
CA LYS A 173 14.18 7.96 26.14
C LYS A 173 14.76 7.28 27.38
N LEU A 174 14.71 5.94 27.44
CA LEU A 174 15.26 5.19 28.56
C LEU A 174 16.79 5.20 28.58
N LYS A 175 17.44 5.23 27.41
CA LYS A 175 18.90 5.32 27.30
C LYS A 175 19.48 6.48 28.08
N GLU A 176 18.79 7.61 28.15
CA GLU A 176 19.25 8.78 28.94
C GLU A 176 19.31 8.49 30.45
N LYS A 177 18.48 7.55 30.92
CA LYS A 177 18.37 7.18 32.35
C LYS A 177 19.18 5.92 32.70
N ILE A 178 19.44 5.05 31.74
CA ILE A 178 20.15 3.80 31.94
C ILE A 178 21.59 3.96 31.48
N LYS A 179 22.49 4.09 32.47
CA LYS A 179 23.93 4.27 32.18
C LYS A 179 24.65 2.95 31.85
N ASP A 180 24.14 1.85 32.32
CA ASP A 180 24.74 0.51 32.17
C ASP A 180 23.68 -0.52 31.82
N VAL A 181 23.65 -0.91 30.55
CA VAL A 181 22.68 -1.88 30.01
C VAL A 181 22.86 -3.29 30.58
N SER A 182 24.07 -3.63 31.09
CA SER A 182 24.34 -4.93 31.72
C SER A 182 23.57 -5.17 33.01
N LYS A 183 23.07 -4.09 33.63
CA LYS A 183 22.27 -4.13 34.86
C LYS A 183 20.77 -4.30 34.61
N ILE A 184 20.31 -4.35 33.37
CA ILE A 184 18.91 -4.60 33.06
C ILE A 184 18.56 -6.04 33.37
N LYS A 185 17.68 -6.26 34.35
CA LYS A 185 17.20 -7.59 34.76
C LYS A 185 16.00 -8.06 33.93
N SER A 186 15.12 -7.16 33.53
CA SER A 186 13.94 -7.49 32.73
C SER A 186 13.45 -6.28 31.97
N ILE A 187 12.77 -6.53 30.86
CA ILE A 187 12.08 -5.51 30.07
C ILE A 187 10.62 -5.96 29.97
N THR A 188 9.69 -5.09 30.37
CA THR A 188 8.25 -5.33 30.23
C THR A 188 7.66 -4.30 29.30
N ALA A 189 7.08 -4.73 28.18
CA ALA A 189 6.36 -3.87 27.26
C ALA A 189 4.85 -4.13 27.38
N LYS A 190 4.08 -3.08 27.67
CA LYS A 190 2.60 -3.15 27.66
C LYS A 190 2.11 -2.79 26.27
N VAL A 191 1.38 -3.68 25.63
CA VAL A 191 0.92 -3.54 24.24
C VAL A 191 -0.56 -3.85 24.13
N GLY A 192 -1.23 -3.31 23.11
CA GLY A 192 -2.58 -3.72 22.78
C GLY A 192 -2.60 -5.15 22.23
N GLU A 193 -3.70 -5.89 22.49
CA GLU A 193 -3.86 -7.29 22.11
C GLU A 193 -3.56 -7.56 20.63
N GLY A 194 -4.06 -6.72 19.72
CA GLY A 194 -3.82 -6.85 18.28
C GLY A 194 -2.35 -6.63 17.83
N THR A 195 -1.48 -6.19 18.75
CA THR A 195 -0.05 -5.97 18.47
C THR A 195 0.78 -7.20 18.83
N VAL A 196 0.33 -8.02 19.78
CA VAL A 196 1.06 -9.19 20.29
C VAL A 196 1.44 -10.14 19.17
N HIS A 197 0.49 -10.58 18.37
CA HIS A 197 0.71 -11.54 17.27
C HIS A 197 1.71 -11.08 16.19
N ARG A 198 2.06 -9.82 16.15
CA ARG A 198 2.92 -9.26 15.09
C ARG A 198 4.31 -8.84 15.55
N LEU A 199 4.50 -8.73 16.85
CA LEU A 199 5.76 -8.25 17.42
C LEU A 199 6.44 -9.27 18.33
N TRP A 200 5.71 -10.29 18.79
CA TRP A 200 6.17 -11.21 19.83
C TRP A 200 6.15 -12.68 19.42
N GLU A 201 5.83 -12.98 18.18
CA GLU A 201 6.06 -14.32 17.65
C GLU A 201 7.57 -14.52 17.46
N PRO A 202 8.15 -15.56 18.07
CA PRO A 202 9.59 -15.85 17.98
C PRO A 202 10.01 -16.28 16.56
#